data_152b7eb1848f59b9ce4405d1ca9ed483
#
_entry.id   152b7eb1848f59b9ce4405d1ca9ed483
#
_cell.length_a   1.000
_cell.length_b   1.000
_cell.length_c   1.000
_cell.angle_alpha   90.00
_cell.angle_beta   90.00
_cell.angle_gamma   90.00
#
_symmetry.space_group_name_H-M   'P 1'
#
loop_
_entity.id
_entity.type
_entity.pdbx_description
1 polymer ?
#
loop_
_entity_poly.entity_id
_entity_poly.type
_entity_poly.pdbx_seq_one_letter_code
_entity_poly.pdbx_strand_id
1 'polypeptide(L)'
;MLRRFNLLRLFLPLCLLGVVLLGAGGKLWLIQNYGSDIPYMDMWVGEGECILRPWSKGELAVRAFFHPHNEHRVALTRALSLLEVVLNGQWDNRLQTVVNTFLHGAGLALLVALIAPRLSRTGVWATAFLAAVLVALPFAWENTLVGFQSQFYLLLLLGIPAVWLPLHHRAGTPAWCAGLLTGVLALFTIASGLLAPAAVALTATLRAVVLPERRRDSLITAVCAGAVAVAGFCLYNPVPWHVGLRADGLWSFTVAFACQLAFPLLETPWIFPLLQLPVIWWLACTVRDPDRKESVAPVAGLLVFQLLQAGTLAYARGGFAHGCSPRYADLQALSVALNAAALAWMWNRQQARFQWRVALTVAWTLAVAIGLQLRCDEAFAIFLPGLRSDRLAGIEHFQRYFSTGNAHELLDAGDNEVGAPPALRERLVSLLSEPGLRAIMPVSIRPPVRLTPDPAGTGRLLAGPSEFLPDLSLPCWTTAATAGSPRAPVFSSHPLRPNLLPVLRFRIAGDVGTPAFPFSLRSMATGEVAAIQLDERTGERWRTVNLERPDDPVVLVVGPSLEGAWGAFSAPVEMGLGSWYAAKFAKNWALFVCAGGACFLLALGLRFTPAARPRETFRLSDDGSVRLTSRTP
;
A
#
# COMPACT_ATOMS: atom_id res chain seq x y z
N MET A 1 -15.77 35.99 22.20
CA MET A 1 -16.14 34.68 22.79
C MET A 1 -15.73 33.57 21.83
N LEU A 2 -14.47 33.15 21.83
CA LEU A 2 -13.98 31.98 21.08
C LEU A 2 -14.65 30.74 21.66
N ARG A 3 -15.50 30.05 20.87
CA ARG A 3 -16.02 28.71 21.20
C ARG A 3 -14.82 27.86 21.58
N ARG A 4 -14.72 27.42 22.83
CA ARG A 4 -13.78 26.39 23.24
C ARG A 4 -14.06 25.18 22.36
N PHE A 5 -13.28 25.02 21.29
CA PHE A 5 -13.26 23.79 20.52
C PHE A 5 -13.09 22.65 21.50
N ASN A 6 -13.95 21.67 21.44
CA ASN A 6 -13.90 20.52 22.33
C ASN A 6 -12.72 19.65 21.88
N LEU A 7 -11.48 20.05 22.26
CA LEU A 7 -10.21 19.44 21.88
C LEU A 7 -10.21 17.91 22.08
N LEU A 8 -11.06 17.45 23.02
CA LEU A 8 -11.22 16.00 23.27
C LEU A 8 -11.84 15.24 22.10
N ARG A 9 -12.60 15.92 21.22
CA ARG A 9 -13.15 15.30 20.00
C ARG A 9 -12.08 15.02 18.95
N LEU A 10 -10.91 15.67 19.04
CA LEU A 10 -9.79 15.47 18.12
C LEU A 10 -8.91 14.28 18.47
N PHE A 11 -9.03 13.72 19.68
CA PHE A 11 -8.17 12.63 20.14
C PHE A 11 -8.17 11.41 19.22
N LEU A 12 -9.35 10.84 18.94
CA LEU A 12 -9.46 9.66 18.07
C LEU A 12 -9.06 9.98 16.61
N PRO A 13 -9.55 11.05 15.97
CA PRO A 13 -9.08 11.45 14.63
C PRO A 13 -7.56 11.59 14.53
N LEU A 14 -6.88 12.18 15.53
CA LEU A 14 -5.43 12.28 15.55
C LEU A 14 -4.75 10.92 15.64
N CYS A 15 -5.25 10.01 16.48
CA CYS A 15 -4.74 8.64 16.53
C CYS A 15 -4.88 7.94 15.18
N LEU A 16 -6.05 8.03 14.53
CA LEU A 16 -6.31 7.39 13.23
C LEU A 16 -5.45 7.99 12.11
N LEU A 17 -5.33 9.32 12.07
CA LEU A 17 -4.46 10.02 11.12
C LEU A 17 -3.00 9.64 11.36
N GLY A 18 -2.58 9.51 12.63
CA GLY A 18 -1.27 9.02 13.02
C GLY A 18 -0.98 7.62 12.47
N VAL A 19 -1.96 6.69 12.52
CA VAL A 19 -1.82 5.35 11.92
C VAL A 19 -1.52 5.45 10.44
N VAL A 20 -2.30 6.24 9.71
CA VAL A 20 -2.15 6.38 8.26
C VAL A 20 -0.83 7.05 7.91
N LEU A 21 -0.50 8.19 8.53
CA LEU A 21 0.67 8.98 8.14
C LEU A 21 1.99 8.34 8.57
N LEU A 22 2.11 7.89 9.83
CA LEU A 22 3.34 7.23 10.29
C LEU A 22 3.58 5.91 9.54
N GLY A 23 2.52 5.12 9.37
CA GLY A 23 2.57 3.89 8.59
C GLY A 23 2.96 4.15 7.13
N ALA A 24 2.34 5.16 6.50
CA ALA A 24 2.70 5.56 5.14
C ALA A 24 4.17 6.00 5.04
N GLY A 25 4.68 6.75 6.01
CA GLY A 25 6.07 7.20 6.01
C GLY A 25 7.07 6.06 5.93
N GLY A 26 6.87 4.98 6.72
CA GLY A 26 7.72 3.79 6.66
C GLY A 26 7.67 3.07 5.31
N LYS A 27 6.46 2.84 4.78
CA LYS A 27 6.29 2.21 3.46
C LYS A 27 6.84 3.08 2.33
N LEU A 28 6.62 4.39 2.35
CA LEU A 28 7.17 5.32 1.36
C LEU A 28 8.70 5.35 1.37
N TRP A 29 9.32 5.22 2.55
CA TRP A 29 10.77 5.04 2.66
C TRP A 29 11.24 3.76 1.96
N LEU A 30 10.52 2.65 2.15
CA LEU A 30 10.83 1.38 1.49
C LEU A 30 10.67 1.49 -0.04
N ILE A 31 9.58 2.11 -0.51
CA ILE A 31 9.31 2.37 -1.93
C ILE A 31 10.40 3.27 -2.54
N GLN A 32 10.86 4.31 -1.82
CA GLN A 32 11.91 5.21 -2.30
C GLN A 32 13.24 4.49 -2.52
N ASN A 33 13.61 3.57 -1.62
CA ASN A 33 14.94 2.95 -1.63
C ASN A 33 14.99 1.63 -2.43
N TYR A 34 13.87 0.91 -2.54
CA TYR A 34 13.81 -0.43 -3.12
C TYR A 34 12.69 -0.60 -4.16
N GLY A 35 11.81 0.38 -4.32
CA GLY A 35 10.71 0.34 -5.28
C GLY A 35 11.17 0.57 -6.72
N SER A 36 10.36 0.09 -7.66
CA SER A 36 10.49 0.35 -9.10
C SER A 36 9.13 0.82 -9.65
N ASP A 37 9.14 1.58 -10.72
CA ASP A 37 7.93 1.92 -11.48
C ASP A 37 7.54 0.84 -12.50
N ILE A 38 8.45 -0.11 -12.79
CA ILE A 38 8.20 -1.20 -13.74
C ILE A 38 7.23 -2.21 -13.13
N PRO A 39 6.21 -2.68 -13.87
CA PRO A 39 5.37 -3.81 -13.47
C PRO A 39 6.18 -5.06 -13.13
N TYR A 40 5.68 -5.87 -12.19
CA TYR A 40 6.45 -6.97 -11.63
C TYR A 40 5.57 -8.19 -11.34
N MET A 41 6.06 -9.40 -11.59
CA MET A 41 5.42 -10.69 -11.29
C MET A 41 3.97 -10.79 -11.86
N ASP A 42 3.01 -11.00 -10.98
CA ASP A 42 1.59 -11.21 -11.32
C ASP A 42 0.95 -10.03 -12.06
N MET A 43 1.56 -8.84 -12.04
CA MET A 43 1.08 -7.69 -12.79
C MET A 43 1.06 -7.98 -14.29
N TRP A 44 2.10 -8.63 -14.84
CA TRP A 44 2.18 -8.93 -16.28
C TRP A 44 0.96 -9.71 -16.78
N VAL A 45 0.56 -10.74 -16.03
CA VAL A 45 -0.58 -11.60 -16.39
C VAL A 45 -1.90 -11.04 -15.86
N GLY A 46 -1.93 -10.69 -14.56
CA GLY A 46 -3.17 -10.28 -13.86
C GLY A 46 -3.75 -8.97 -14.34
N GLU A 47 -2.91 -8.02 -14.69
CA GLU A 47 -3.28 -6.69 -15.18
C GLU A 47 -2.99 -6.55 -16.68
N GLY A 48 -1.73 -6.78 -17.08
CA GLY A 48 -1.26 -6.56 -18.45
C GLY A 48 -2.06 -7.35 -19.50
N GLU A 49 -2.05 -8.68 -19.40
CA GLU A 49 -2.75 -9.53 -20.37
C GLU A 49 -4.27 -9.49 -20.21
N CYS A 50 -4.76 -9.55 -18.96
CA CYS A 50 -6.18 -9.70 -18.72
C CYS A 50 -6.98 -8.40 -18.92
N ILE A 51 -6.39 -7.24 -18.66
CA ILE A 51 -7.10 -5.95 -18.62
C ILE A 51 -6.49 -4.94 -19.58
N LEU A 52 -5.19 -4.63 -19.46
CA LEU A 52 -4.60 -3.50 -20.16
C LEU A 52 -4.41 -3.77 -21.67
N ARG A 53 -4.07 -5.01 -22.05
CA ARG A 53 -3.98 -5.41 -23.45
C ARG A 53 -5.33 -5.29 -24.18
N PRO A 54 -6.44 -5.90 -23.71
CA PRO A 54 -7.74 -5.71 -24.37
C PRO A 54 -8.26 -4.28 -24.25
N TRP A 55 -7.95 -3.56 -23.15
CA TRP A 55 -8.32 -2.16 -23.03
C TRP A 55 -7.62 -1.29 -24.09
N SER A 56 -6.33 -1.49 -24.31
CA SER A 56 -5.56 -0.72 -25.29
C SER A 56 -6.02 -0.96 -26.74
N LYS A 57 -6.72 -2.07 -26.99
CA LYS A 57 -7.34 -2.42 -28.29
C LYS A 57 -8.80 -1.99 -28.39
N GLY A 58 -9.41 -1.46 -27.34
CA GLY A 58 -10.85 -1.17 -27.30
C GLY A 58 -11.74 -2.41 -27.19
N GLU A 59 -11.19 -3.56 -26.78
CA GLU A 59 -11.85 -4.86 -26.72
C GLU A 59 -12.19 -5.31 -25.29
N LEU A 60 -11.96 -4.45 -24.28
CA LEU A 60 -12.13 -4.82 -22.88
C LEU A 60 -13.61 -5.07 -22.54
N ALA A 61 -13.92 -6.33 -22.24
CA ALA A 61 -15.24 -6.73 -21.76
C ALA A 61 -15.30 -6.75 -20.22
N VAL A 62 -16.46 -6.41 -19.64
CA VAL A 62 -16.67 -6.43 -18.16
C VAL A 62 -16.33 -7.79 -17.54
N ARG A 63 -16.58 -8.90 -18.24
CA ARG A 63 -16.24 -10.26 -17.78
C ARG A 63 -14.74 -10.46 -17.49
N ALA A 64 -13.84 -9.68 -18.13
CA ALA A 64 -12.39 -9.78 -17.96
C ALA A 64 -11.97 -9.46 -16.52
N PHE A 65 -12.66 -8.55 -15.84
CA PHE A 65 -12.40 -8.23 -14.43
C PHE A 65 -12.58 -9.45 -13.52
N PHE A 66 -13.56 -10.29 -13.82
CA PHE A 66 -13.94 -11.46 -13.01
C PHE A 66 -13.24 -12.75 -13.45
N HIS A 67 -12.38 -12.71 -14.46
CA HIS A 67 -11.61 -13.88 -14.89
C HIS A 67 -10.69 -14.37 -13.76
N PRO A 68 -10.55 -15.69 -13.54
CA PRO A 68 -9.65 -16.21 -12.51
C PRO A 68 -8.21 -15.73 -12.71
N HIS A 69 -7.53 -15.46 -11.60
CA HIS A 69 -6.09 -15.35 -11.51
C HIS A 69 -5.64 -16.33 -10.42
N ASN A 70 -5.07 -17.44 -10.83
CA ASN A 70 -4.87 -18.57 -9.95
C ASN A 70 -6.18 -18.97 -9.23
N GLU A 71 -6.18 -19.12 -7.90
CA GLU A 71 -7.38 -19.42 -7.11
C GLU A 71 -8.32 -18.20 -6.92
N HIS A 72 -7.91 -17.00 -7.35
CA HIS A 72 -8.49 -15.73 -6.93
C HIS A 72 -9.37 -15.09 -8.01
N ARG A 73 -10.30 -14.25 -7.60
CA ARG A 73 -11.11 -13.36 -8.47
C ARG A 73 -10.77 -11.90 -8.13
N VAL A 74 -9.63 -11.41 -8.62
CA VAL A 74 -9.04 -10.11 -8.22
C VAL A 74 -9.67 -8.91 -8.96
N ALA A 75 -11.01 -8.90 -9.06
CA ALA A 75 -11.71 -7.89 -9.86
C ALA A 75 -11.48 -6.46 -9.34
N LEU A 76 -11.42 -6.26 -8.02
CA LEU A 76 -11.20 -4.94 -7.45
C LEU A 76 -9.78 -4.43 -7.68
N THR A 77 -8.77 -5.29 -7.59
CA THR A 77 -7.38 -4.94 -7.92
C THR A 77 -7.26 -4.54 -9.39
N ARG A 78 -7.89 -5.30 -10.30
CA ARG A 78 -7.91 -4.99 -11.73
C ARG A 78 -8.62 -3.67 -12.04
N ALA A 79 -9.74 -3.41 -11.37
CA ALA A 79 -10.47 -2.16 -11.52
C ALA A 79 -9.64 -0.96 -11.03
N LEU A 80 -8.95 -1.11 -9.89
CA LEU A 80 -8.06 -0.09 -9.36
C LEU A 80 -6.89 0.17 -10.31
N SER A 81 -6.22 -0.88 -10.79
CA SER A 81 -5.11 -0.76 -11.74
C SER A 81 -5.53 -0.05 -13.04
N LEU A 82 -6.68 -0.44 -13.63
CA LEU A 82 -7.19 0.25 -14.81
C LEU A 82 -7.52 1.72 -14.54
N LEU A 83 -8.15 2.03 -13.41
CA LEU A 83 -8.46 3.40 -13.01
C LEU A 83 -7.17 4.24 -12.90
N GLU A 84 -6.14 3.70 -12.27
CA GLU A 84 -4.85 4.37 -12.15
C GLU A 84 -4.20 4.62 -13.52
N VAL A 85 -4.23 3.64 -14.43
CA VAL A 85 -3.71 3.81 -15.80
C VAL A 85 -4.50 4.85 -16.58
N VAL A 86 -5.84 4.83 -16.49
CA VAL A 86 -6.70 5.80 -17.18
C VAL A 86 -6.47 7.22 -16.69
N LEU A 87 -6.28 7.42 -15.39
CA LEU A 87 -6.05 8.74 -14.79
C LEU A 87 -4.62 9.24 -14.96
N ASN A 88 -3.64 8.33 -15.00
CA ASN A 88 -2.22 8.66 -15.04
C ASN A 88 -1.59 8.61 -16.44
N GLY A 89 -2.22 7.92 -17.38
CA GLY A 89 -1.67 7.67 -18.72
C GLY A 89 -0.50 6.68 -18.75
N GLN A 90 -0.11 6.13 -17.61
CA GLN A 90 1.01 5.17 -17.47
C GLN A 90 0.65 4.04 -16.51
N TRP A 91 1.12 2.85 -16.83
CA TRP A 91 1.08 1.68 -15.95
C TRP A 91 2.31 1.68 -15.05
N ASP A 92 2.17 2.26 -13.89
CA ASP A 92 3.27 2.58 -12.97
C ASP A 92 3.12 1.82 -11.65
N ASN A 93 3.98 0.82 -11.41
CA ASN A 93 3.98 0.04 -10.18
C ASN A 93 4.25 0.91 -8.94
N ARG A 94 5.06 1.98 -9.04
CA ARG A 94 5.31 2.89 -7.90
C ARG A 94 4.05 3.64 -7.50
N LEU A 95 3.25 4.11 -8.47
CA LEU A 95 1.96 4.75 -8.20
C LEU A 95 1.04 3.79 -7.46
N GLN A 96 0.89 2.56 -7.95
CA GLN A 96 0.07 1.53 -7.32
C GLN A 96 0.54 1.23 -5.89
N THR A 97 1.85 1.09 -5.64
CA THR A 97 2.37 0.82 -4.30
C THR A 97 2.17 1.99 -3.33
N VAL A 98 2.21 3.24 -3.82
CA VAL A 98 1.86 4.42 -3.02
C VAL A 98 0.39 4.41 -2.65
N VAL A 99 -0.52 4.13 -3.58
CA VAL A 99 -1.97 3.98 -3.30
C VAL A 99 -2.20 2.87 -2.28
N ASN A 100 -1.58 1.72 -2.47
CA ASN A 100 -1.65 0.57 -1.56
C ASN A 100 -1.20 0.90 -0.13
N THR A 101 -0.23 1.76 0.01
CA THR A 101 0.26 2.25 1.31
C THR A 101 -0.86 2.90 2.13
N PHE A 102 -1.66 3.75 1.49
CA PHE A 102 -2.80 4.41 2.13
C PHE A 102 -3.98 3.45 2.37
N LEU A 103 -4.22 2.50 1.48
CA LEU A 103 -5.24 1.45 1.68
C LEU A 103 -4.92 0.60 2.92
N HIS A 104 -3.65 0.21 3.12
CA HIS A 104 -3.25 -0.54 4.31
C HIS A 104 -3.42 0.27 5.60
N GLY A 105 -2.92 1.52 5.60
CA GLY A 105 -3.08 2.43 6.74
C GLY A 105 -4.55 2.65 7.10
N ALA A 106 -5.43 2.84 6.10
CA ALA A 106 -6.87 2.99 6.29
C ALA A 106 -7.52 1.72 6.89
N GLY A 107 -7.10 0.52 6.45
CA GLY A 107 -7.60 -0.75 6.98
C GLY A 107 -7.32 -0.92 8.48
N LEU A 108 -6.09 -0.66 8.92
CA LEU A 108 -5.74 -0.74 10.34
C LEU A 108 -6.31 0.44 11.16
N ALA A 109 -6.40 1.63 10.60
CA ALA A 109 -7.09 2.75 11.24
C ALA A 109 -8.58 2.44 11.46
N LEU A 110 -9.23 1.80 10.49
CA LEU A 110 -10.61 1.34 10.63
C LEU A 110 -10.77 0.32 11.77
N LEU A 111 -9.86 -0.65 11.88
CA LEU A 111 -9.85 -1.59 13.02
C LEU A 111 -9.78 -0.84 14.36
N VAL A 112 -8.84 0.11 14.48
CA VAL A 112 -8.70 0.93 15.69
C VAL A 112 -9.96 1.70 15.98
N ALA A 113 -10.58 2.34 14.97
CA ALA A 113 -11.81 3.10 15.11
C ALA A 113 -12.98 2.24 15.64
N LEU A 114 -13.12 1.02 15.12
CA LEU A 114 -14.18 0.08 15.52
C LEU A 114 -14.00 -0.45 16.95
N ILE A 115 -12.77 -0.66 17.38
CA ILE A 115 -12.45 -1.16 18.73
C ILE A 115 -12.40 -0.02 19.77
N ALA A 116 -12.06 1.20 19.36
CA ALA A 116 -11.84 2.36 20.25
C ALA A 116 -12.92 2.57 21.33
N PRO A 117 -14.25 2.39 21.07
CA PRO A 117 -15.28 2.55 22.10
C PRO A 117 -15.16 1.58 23.29
N ARG A 118 -14.38 0.53 23.16
CA ARG A 118 -14.16 -0.50 24.18
C ARG A 118 -12.90 -0.26 25.03
N LEU A 119 -12.06 0.69 24.63
CA LEU A 119 -10.75 0.96 25.21
C LEU A 119 -10.75 2.29 25.97
N SER A 120 -9.84 2.43 26.93
CA SER A 120 -9.48 3.74 27.47
C SER A 120 -8.70 4.55 26.43
N ARG A 121 -8.59 5.87 26.63
CA ARG A 121 -7.76 6.72 25.74
C ARG A 121 -6.33 6.21 25.61
N THR A 122 -5.73 5.76 26.73
CA THR A 122 -4.40 5.12 26.72
C THR A 122 -4.39 3.87 25.84
N GLY A 123 -5.40 3.04 25.98
CA GLY A 123 -5.54 1.81 25.18
C GLY A 123 -5.71 2.12 23.69
N VAL A 124 -6.53 3.12 23.33
CA VAL A 124 -6.69 3.58 21.94
C VAL A 124 -5.36 4.08 21.38
N TRP A 125 -4.65 4.94 22.15
CA TRP A 125 -3.37 5.48 21.72
C TRP A 125 -2.33 4.37 21.49
N ALA A 126 -2.18 3.44 22.44
CA ALA A 126 -1.22 2.35 22.35
C ALA A 126 -1.53 1.40 21.18
N THR A 127 -2.81 1.03 21.00
CA THR A 127 -3.25 0.17 19.90
C THR A 127 -3.05 0.86 18.55
N ALA A 128 -3.36 2.15 18.44
CA ALA A 128 -3.16 2.94 17.23
C ALA A 128 -1.66 3.09 16.91
N PHE A 129 -0.82 3.35 17.92
CA PHE A 129 0.62 3.46 17.72
C PHE A 129 1.22 2.13 17.21
N LEU A 130 0.85 0.99 17.83
CA LEU A 130 1.29 -0.32 17.34
C LEU A 130 0.76 -0.59 15.93
N ALA A 131 -0.49 -0.25 15.63
CA ALA A 131 -1.03 -0.38 14.27
C ALA A 131 -0.21 0.43 13.26
N ALA A 132 0.20 1.66 13.60
CA ALA A 132 1.08 2.47 12.76
C ALA A 132 2.45 1.80 12.53
N VAL A 133 3.04 1.23 13.59
CA VAL A 133 4.31 0.47 13.51
C VAL A 133 4.15 -0.75 12.61
N LEU A 134 3.07 -1.52 12.75
CA LEU A 134 2.80 -2.69 11.90
C LEU A 134 2.65 -2.30 10.42
N VAL A 135 2.04 -1.17 10.12
CA VAL A 135 1.97 -0.66 8.73
C VAL A 135 3.35 -0.23 8.21
N ALA A 136 4.17 0.39 9.07
CA ALA A 136 5.45 1.01 8.68
C ALA A 136 6.58 0.00 8.44
N LEU A 137 6.58 -1.14 9.15
CA LEU A 137 7.69 -2.09 9.14
C LEU A 137 7.74 -2.93 7.85
N PRO A 138 8.95 -3.31 7.37
CA PRO A 138 9.15 -3.96 6.09
C PRO A 138 8.94 -5.48 6.09
N PHE A 139 8.39 -6.08 7.13
CA PHE A 139 8.20 -7.54 7.21
C PHE A 139 7.31 -8.10 6.09
N ALA A 140 6.41 -7.27 5.54
CA ALA A 140 5.60 -7.57 4.36
C ALA A 140 6.09 -6.77 3.13
N TRP A 141 7.41 -6.76 2.90
CA TRP A 141 8.05 -6.00 1.83
C TRP A 141 7.47 -6.31 0.45
N GLU A 142 7.11 -7.57 0.19
CA GLU A 142 6.52 -7.99 -1.08
C GLU A 142 5.21 -7.26 -1.37
N ASN A 143 4.30 -7.16 -0.40
CA ASN A 143 3.05 -6.40 -0.54
C ASN A 143 3.29 -4.89 -0.69
N THR A 144 4.37 -4.38 -0.09
CA THR A 144 4.69 -2.95 -0.15
C THR A 144 5.28 -2.55 -1.50
N LEU A 145 6.03 -3.45 -2.17
CA LEU A 145 6.81 -3.13 -3.36
C LEU A 145 6.18 -3.63 -4.67
N VAL A 146 5.05 -4.35 -4.62
CA VAL A 146 4.33 -4.86 -5.80
C VAL A 146 2.91 -4.33 -5.82
N GLY A 147 2.55 -3.59 -6.87
CA GLY A 147 1.25 -2.92 -7.00
C GLY A 147 0.06 -3.88 -6.98
N PHE A 148 0.19 -5.04 -7.60
CA PHE A 148 -0.83 -6.08 -7.64
C PHE A 148 -1.29 -6.54 -6.25
N GLN A 149 -0.49 -6.33 -5.21
CA GLN A 149 -0.81 -6.73 -3.85
C GLN A 149 -1.88 -5.85 -3.16
N SER A 150 -2.48 -4.89 -3.87
CA SER A 150 -3.70 -4.18 -3.43
C SER A 150 -4.78 -5.14 -2.94
N GLN A 151 -4.85 -6.34 -3.48
CA GLN A 151 -5.79 -7.39 -3.11
C GLN A 151 -5.77 -7.74 -1.60
N PHE A 152 -4.59 -7.72 -0.95
CA PHE A 152 -4.45 -7.98 0.49
C PHE A 152 -4.96 -6.80 1.32
N TYR A 153 -4.67 -5.58 0.90
CA TYR A 153 -5.12 -4.37 1.60
C TYR A 153 -6.62 -4.12 1.42
N LEU A 154 -7.15 -4.42 0.24
CA LEU A 154 -8.58 -4.41 -0.01
C LEU A 154 -9.30 -5.48 0.81
N LEU A 155 -8.71 -6.68 0.99
CA LEU A 155 -9.27 -7.69 1.89
C LEU A 155 -9.34 -7.18 3.34
N LEU A 156 -8.29 -6.54 3.87
CA LEU A 156 -8.33 -5.97 5.21
C LEU A 156 -9.38 -4.87 5.33
N LEU A 157 -9.41 -3.94 4.37
CA LEU A 157 -10.33 -2.79 4.37
C LEU A 157 -11.80 -3.22 4.27
N LEU A 158 -12.09 -4.28 3.52
CA LEU A 158 -13.45 -4.81 3.33
C LEU A 158 -13.80 -5.91 4.34
N GLY A 159 -12.85 -6.79 4.68
CA GLY A 159 -13.08 -7.92 5.57
C GLY A 159 -13.32 -7.52 7.02
N ILE A 160 -12.63 -6.49 7.53
CA ILE A 160 -12.86 -5.99 8.88
C ILE A 160 -14.30 -5.51 9.06
N PRO A 161 -14.87 -4.60 8.27
CA PRO A 161 -16.28 -4.20 8.39
C PRO A 161 -17.25 -5.31 8.01
N ALA A 162 -16.89 -6.21 7.08
CA ALA A 162 -17.69 -7.39 6.75
C ALA A 162 -17.93 -8.29 7.96
N VAL A 163 -16.93 -8.42 8.84
CA VAL A 163 -17.08 -9.19 10.09
C VAL A 163 -17.76 -8.35 11.17
N TRP A 164 -17.33 -7.10 11.33
CA TRP A 164 -17.74 -6.28 12.46
C TRP A 164 -19.20 -5.84 12.40
N LEU A 165 -19.62 -5.28 11.27
CA LEU A 165 -20.93 -4.63 11.16
C LEU A 165 -22.11 -5.59 11.31
N PRO A 166 -22.14 -6.78 10.67
CA PRO A 166 -23.25 -7.71 10.83
C PRO A 166 -23.35 -8.33 12.22
N LEU A 167 -22.21 -8.44 12.92
CA LEU A 167 -22.18 -8.96 14.30
C LEU A 167 -22.46 -7.89 15.35
N HIS A 168 -22.31 -6.61 15.02
CA HIS A 168 -22.55 -5.49 15.94
C HIS A 168 -23.98 -4.95 15.83
N HIS A 169 -24.54 -4.88 14.64
CA HIS A 169 -25.86 -4.31 14.37
C HIS A 169 -26.93 -5.37 14.23
N ARG A 170 -28.21 -4.97 14.40
CA ARG A 170 -29.37 -5.85 14.18
C ARG A 170 -29.55 -6.13 12.69
N ALA A 171 -30.04 -7.32 12.39
CA ALA A 171 -30.40 -7.71 11.03
C ALA A 171 -31.38 -6.72 10.39
N GLY A 172 -31.15 -6.39 9.11
CA GLY A 172 -31.95 -5.46 8.33
C GLY A 172 -31.61 -3.97 8.51
N THR A 173 -30.71 -3.60 9.44
CA THR A 173 -30.25 -2.20 9.56
C THR A 173 -29.31 -1.82 8.42
N PRO A 174 -29.23 -0.51 8.02
CA PRO A 174 -28.31 -0.08 6.95
C PRO A 174 -26.85 -0.49 7.20
N ALA A 175 -26.36 -0.41 8.45
CA ALA A 175 -25.01 -0.80 8.80
C ALA A 175 -24.79 -2.32 8.68
N TRP A 176 -25.80 -3.14 9.03
CA TRP A 176 -25.76 -4.58 8.81
C TRP A 176 -25.72 -4.93 7.32
N CYS A 177 -26.56 -4.26 6.49
CA CYS A 177 -26.55 -4.43 5.04
C CYS A 177 -25.20 -4.01 4.44
N ALA A 178 -24.61 -2.88 4.89
CA ALA A 178 -23.29 -2.43 4.47
C ALA A 178 -22.21 -3.48 4.80
N GLY A 179 -22.27 -4.11 5.98
CA GLY A 179 -21.37 -5.20 6.34
C GLY A 179 -21.50 -6.43 5.43
N LEU A 180 -22.71 -6.83 5.07
CA LEU A 180 -22.90 -7.91 4.09
C LEU A 180 -22.39 -7.52 2.69
N LEU A 181 -22.63 -6.28 2.26
CA LEU A 181 -22.12 -5.77 0.99
C LEU A 181 -20.58 -5.78 0.95
N THR A 182 -19.91 -5.32 2.02
CA THR A 182 -18.45 -5.42 2.11
C THR A 182 -17.97 -6.87 2.11
N GLY A 183 -18.75 -7.82 2.66
CA GLY A 183 -18.51 -9.25 2.55
C GLY A 183 -18.60 -9.78 1.12
N VAL A 184 -19.58 -9.34 0.34
CA VAL A 184 -19.70 -9.66 -1.09
C VAL A 184 -18.53 -9.07 -1.88
N LEU A 185 -18.15 -7.81 -1.61
CA LEU A 185 -17.01 -7.18 -2.28
C LEU A 185 -15.68 -7.87 -1.93
N ALA A 186 -15.52 -8.37 -0.72
CA ALA A 186 -14.32 -9.10 -0.30
C ALA A 186 -14.10 -10.39 -1.13
N LEU A 187 -15.15 -11.02 -1.69
CA LEU A 187 -15.02 -12.16 -2.60
C LEU A 187 -14.21 -11.84 -3.86
N PHE A 188 -14.14 -10.58 -4.25
CA PHE A 188 -13.46 -10.08 -5.44
C PHE A 188 -12.09 -9.45 -5.14
N THR A 189 -11.52 -9.76 -3.99
CA THR A 189 -10.13 -9.45 -3.62
C THR A 189 -9.24 -10.66 -3.87
N ILE A 190 -9.05 -11.52 -2.87
CA ILE A 190 -8.36 -12.81 -2.99
C ILE A 190 -9.31 -13.95 -2.57
N ALA A 191 -8.96 -15.20 -2.87
CA ALA A 191 -9.83 -16.35 -2.55
C ALA A 191 -10.23 -16.40 -1.07
N SER A 192 -9.36 -16.00 -0.16
CA SER A 192 -9.67 -15.96 1.28
C SER A 192 -10.66 -14.85 1.69
N GLY A 193 -11.13 -14.02 0.76
CA GLY A 193 -12.20 -13.07 1.00
C GLY A 193 -13.50 -13.71 1.48
N LEU A 194 -13.77 -14.96 1.06
CA LEU A 194 -14.92 -15.74 1.53
C LEU A 194 -14.86 -16.07 3.04
N LEU A 195 -13.69 -15.99 3.66
CA LEU A 195 -13.51 -16.33 5.08
C LEU A 195 -14.11 -15.27 6.01
N ALA A 196 -14.28 -14.02 5.56
CA ALA A 196 -14.94 -12.99 6.35
C ALA A 196 -16.43 -13.29 6.55
N PRO A 197 -17.25 -13.51 5.51
CA PRO A 197 -18.64 -13.94 5.70
C PRO A 197 -18.75 -15.33 6.36
N ALA A 198 -17.82 -16.26 6.14
CA ALA A 198 -17.79 -17.54 6.85
C ALA A 198 -17.60 -17.35 8.37
N ALA A 199 -16.69 -16.46 8.78
CA ALA A 199 -16.49 -16.12 10.19
C ALA A 199 -17.73 -15.50 10.82
N VAL A 200 -18.44 -14.65 10.08
CA VAL A 200 -19.74 -14.10 10.52
C VAL A 200 -20.76 -15.20 10.71
N ALA A 201 -20.91 -16.11 9.74
CA ALA A 201 -21.86 -17.21 9.80
C ALA A 201 -21.62 -18.10 11.03
N LEU A 202 -20.36 -18.52 11.25
CA LEU A 202 -19.97 -19.33 12.41
C LEU A 202 -20.22 -18.59 13.73
N THR A 203 -19.78 -17.34 13.84
CA THR A 203 -19.94 -16.56 15.07
C THR A 203 -21.39 -16.25 15.36
N ALA A 204 -22.21 -15.94 14.34
CA ALA A 204 -23.63 -15.69 14.50
C ALA A 204 -24.39 -16.97 14.89
N THR A 205 -24.00 -18.13 14.37
CA THR A 205 -24.57 -19.44 14.78
C THR A 205 -24.29 -19.70 16.26
N LEU A 206 -23.02 -19.53 16.71
CA LEU A 206 -22.66 -19.66 18.12
C LEU A 206 -23.43 -18.66 18.99
N ARG A 207 -23.57 -17.41 18.54
CA ARG A 207 -24.36 -16.39 19.25
C ARG A 207 -25.85 -16.78 19.38
N ALA A 208 -26.44 -17.42 18.37
CA ALA A 208 -27.82 -17.88 18.42
C ALA A 208 -28.07 -18.95 19.49
N VAL A 209 -27.01 -19.75 19.81
CA VAL A 209 -27.07 -20.76 20.88
C VAL A 209 -26.84 -20.11 22.25
N VAL A 210 -25.86 -19.21 22.37
CA VAL A 210 -25.43 -18.63 23.65
C VAL A 210 -26.36 -17.50 24.13
N LEU A 211 -26.99 -16.77 23.20
CA LEU A 211 -27.86 -15.61 23.48
C LEU A 211 -29.27 -15.83 22.91
N PRO A 212 -30.17 -16.52 23.63
CA PRO A 212 -31.53 -16.78 23.15
C PRO A 212 -32.30 -15.51 22.78
N GLU A 213 -32.07 -14.41 23.49
CA GLU A 213 -32.68 -13.10 23.25
C GLU A 213 -32.32 -12.49 21.89
N ARG A 214 -31.21 -12.93 21.28
CA ARG A 214 -30.73 -12.50 19.97
C ARG A 214 -30.84 -13.59 18.90
N ARG A 215 -31.49 -14.70 19.20
CA ARG A 215 -31.50 -15.90 18.35
C ARG A 215 -31.97 -15.61 16.92
N ARG A 216 -33.08 -14.87 16.77
CA ARG A 216 -33.63 -14.55 15.45
C ARG A 216 -32.68 -13.73 14.61
N ASP A 217 -32.19 -12.61 15.14
CA ASP A 217 -31.21 -11.74 14.45
C ASP A 217 -29.94 -12.52 14.09
N SER A 218 -29.48 -13.38 14.98
CA SER A 218 -28.28 -14.20 14.79
C SER A 218 -28.45 -15.24 13.69
N LEU A 219 -29.62 -15.92 13.64
CA LEU A 219 -29.90 -16.90 12.59
C LEU A 219 -30.04 -16.24 11.22
N ILE A 220 -30.72 -15.09 11.11
CA ILE A 220 -30.81 -14.33 9.87
C ILE A 220 -29.40 -13.95 9.41
N THR A 221 -28.55 -13.42 10.32
CA THR A 221 -27.17 -13.05 10.01
C THR A 221 -26.34 -14.26 9.57
N ALA A 222 -26.48 -15.42 10.25
CA ALA A 222 -25.78 -16.65 9.91
C ALA A 222 -26.17 -17.16 8.51
N VAL A 223 -27.47 -17.15 8.18
CA VAL A 223 -27.96 -17.60 6.86
C VAL A 223 -27.48 -16.66 5.76
N CYS A 224 -27.64 -15.35 5.92
CA CYS A 224 -27.23 -14.39 4.89
C CYS A 224 -25.70 -14.41 4.67
N ALA A 225 -24.91 -14.40 5.74
CA ALA A 225 -23.45 -14.47 5.63
C ALA A 225 -23.00 -15.85 5.12
N GLY A 226 -23.65 -16.94 5.53
CA GLY A 226 -23.42 -18.28 5.02
C GLY A 226 -23.67 -18.38 3.51
N ALA A 227 -24.74 -17.77 3.01
CA ALA A 227 -25.02 -17.71 1.58
C ALA A 227 -23.90 -16.97 0.80
N VAL A 228 -23.38 -15.85 1.34
CA VAL A 228 -22.24 -15.12 0.75
C VAL A 228 -20.97 -16.00 0.77
N ALA A 229 -20.70 -16.72 1.86
CA ALA A 229 -19.55 -17.61 1.95
C ALA A 229 -19.64 -18.78 0.95
N VAL A 230 -20.82 -19.38 0.78
CA VAL A 230 -21.08 -20.43 -0.22
C VAL A 230 -20.90 -19.89 -1.63
N ALA A 231 -21.42 -18.70 -1.93
CA ALA A 231 -21.19 -18.05 -3.23
C ALA A 231 -19.68 -17.85 -3.48
N GLY A 232 -18.91 -17.41 -2.46
CA GLY A 232 -17.45 -17.30 -2.54
C GLY A 232 -16.76 -18.64 -2.80
N PHE A 233 -17.23 -19.72 -2.18
CA PHE A 233 -16.70 -21.06 -2.44
C PHE A 233 -16.98 -21.53 -3.88
N CYS A 234 -18.16 -21.22 -4.43
CA CYS A 234 -18.48 -21.48 -5.83
C CYS A 234 -17.62 -20.67 -6.83
N LEU A 235 -17.09 -19.54 -6.41
CA LEU A 235 -16.18 -18.72 -7.22
C LEU A 235 -14.72 -19.19 -7.15
N TYR A 236 -14.37 -20.08 -6.23
CA TYR A 236 -13.03 -20.63 -6.08
C TYR A 236 -12.61 -21.39 -7.35
N ASN A 237 -11.38 -21.12 -7.82
CA ASN A 237 -10.83 -21.76 -9.00
C ASN A 237 -9.66 -22.67 -8.59
N PRO A 238 -9.80 -24.00 -8.63
CA PRO A 238 -8.73 -24.91 -8.25
C PRO A 238 -7.56 -24.83 -9.24
N VAL A 239 -6.34 -24.77 -8.72
CA VAL A 239 -5.11 -24.70 -9.51
C VAL A 239 -4.31 -25.99 -9.33
N PRO A 240 -4.22 -26.84 -10.37
CA PRO A 240 -3.59 -28.16 -10.24
C PRO A 240 -2.13 -28.11 -9.80
N TRP A 241 -1.34 -27.16 -10.29
CA TRP A 241 0.09 -27.06 -9.93
C TRP A 241 0.36 -26.51 -8.53
N HIS A 242 -0.67 -26.00 -7.84
CA HIS A 242 -0.56 -25.61 -6.43
C HIS A 242 -0.77 -26.77 -5.45
N VAL A 243 -1.10 -27.96 -5.93
CA VAL A 243 -1.29 -29.13 -5.07
C VAL A 243 -0.02 -29.47 -4.29
N GLY A 244 1.15 -29.34 -4.90
CA GLY A 244 2.46 -29.56 -4.26
C GLY A 244 2.83 -28.53 -3.18
N LEU A 245 2.09 -27.42 -3.06
CA LEU A 245 2.30 -26.42 -2.01
C LEU A 245 1.49 -26.71 -0.75
N ARG A 246 0.54 -27.64 -0.82
CA ARG A 246 -0.35 -27.96 0.31
C ARG A 246 0.40 -28.72 1.40
N ALA A 247 -0.13 -28.64 2.62
CA ALA A 247 0.33 -29.52 3.68
C ALA A 247 0.17 -30.99 3.26
N ASP A 248 1.21 -31.79 3.42
CA ASP A 248 1.27 -33.20 3.04
C ASP A 248 0.64 -34.14 4.08
N GLY A 249 0.31 -33.64 5.25
CA GLY A 249 -0.32 -34.41 6.33
C GLY A 249 -0.72 -33.55 7.52
N LEU A 250 -1.30 -34.22 8.53
CA LEU A 250 -1.79 -33.54 9.74
C LEU A 250 -0.66 -32.83 10.50
N TRP A 251 0.56 -33.38 10.49
CA TRP A 251 1.69 -32.78 11.20
C TRP A 251 2.16 -31.49 10.51
N SER A 252 2.39 -31.51 9.20
CA SER A 252 2.78 -30.30 8.46
C SER A 252 1.71 -29.22 8.53
N PHE A 253 0.43 -29.60 8.46
CA PHE A 253 -0.68 -28.68 8.71
C PHE A 253 -0.61 -28.07 10.10
N THR A 254 -0.39 -28.89 11.16
CA THR A 254 -0.38 -28.41 12.55
C THR A 254 0.79 -27.45 12.79
N VAL A 255 1.98 -27.77 12.28
CA VAL A 255 3.14 -26.88 12.37
C VAL A 255 2.88 -25.59 11.63
N ALA A 256 2.40 -25.66 10.37
CA ALA A 256 2.09 -24.47 9.59
C ALA A 256 1.00 -23.62 10.26
N PHE A 257 -0.05 -24.21 10.82
CA PHE A 257 -1.09 -23.49 11.55
C PHE A 257 -0.53 -22.80 12.79
N ALA A 258 0.33 -23.48 13.56
CA ALA A 258 1.00 -22.89 14.70
C ALA A 258 1.91 -21.71 14.28
N CYS A 259 2.66 -21.84 13.17
CA CYS A 259 3.46 -20.75 12.61
C CYS A 259 2.60 -19.52 12.29
N GLN A 260 1.45 -19.71 11.62
CA GLN A 260 0.56 -18.60 11.29
C GLN A 260 0.08 -17.85 12.54
N LEU A 261 -0.23 -18.58 13.61
CA LEU A 261 -0.68 -18.00 14.90
C LEU A 261 0.45 -17.45 15.75
N ALA A 262 1.69 -17.90 15.52
CA ALA A 262 2.90 -17.45 16.21
C ALA A 262 3.51 -16.19 15.59
N PHE A 263 2.97 -15.65 14.48
CA PHE A 263 3.47 -14.42 13.91
C PHE A 263 3.59 -13.31 14.97
N PRO A 264 4.74 -12.62 15.07
CA PRO A 264 5.87 -12.59 14.13
C PRO A 264 7.04 -13.55 14.46
N LEU A 265 6.94 -14.42 15.47
CA LEU A 265 7.97 -15.41 15.87
C LEU A 265 7.77 -16.76 15.15
N LEU A 266 8.01 -16.76 13.84
CA LEU A 266 7.75 -17.94 12.98
C LEU A 266 8.66 -19.12 13.26
N GLU A 267 9.88 -18.89 13.75
CA GLU A 267 10.87 -19.91 14.08
C GLU A 267 10.51 -20.70 15.36
N THR A 268 9.58 -20.18 16.13
CA THR A 268 9.15 -20.79 17.40
C THR A 268 7.63 -20.95 17.40
N PRO A 269 7.07 -21.82 16.53
CA PRO A 269 5.63 -21.91 16.30
C PRO A 269 4.83 -22.17 17.58
N TRP A 270 5.38 -22.91 18.52
CA TRP A 270 4.69 -23.28 19.76
C TRP A 270 4.53 -22.16 20.78
N ILE A 271 5.02 -20.95 20.49
CA ILE A 271 4.77 -19.74 21.29
C ILE A 271 3.37 -19.14 21.03
N PHE A 272 2.63 -19.64 20.01
CA PHE A 272 1.33 -19.10 19.66
C PHE A 272 0.33 -18.98 20.82
N PRO A 273 0.30 -19.87 21.85
CA PRO A 273 -0.63 -19.71 22.96
C PRO A 273 -0.38 -18.39 23.73
N LEU A 274 0.88 -18.01 23.96
CA LEU A 274 1.22 -16.74 24.59
C LEU A 274 0.72 -15.56 23.74
N LEU A 275 0.92 -15.62 22.41
CA LEU A 275 0.56 -14.53 21.50
C LEU A 275 -0.95 -14.36 21.36
N GLN A 276 -1.73 -15.45 21.44
CA GLN A 276 -3.20 -15.42 21.34
C GLN A 276 -3.92 -15.29 22.68
N LEU A 277 -3.22 -15.48 23.80
CA LEU A 277 -3.80 -15.43 25.14
C LEU A 277 -4.56 -14.13 25.46
N PRO A 278 -4.09 -12.92 25.06
CA PRO A 278 -4.79 -11.68 25.39
C PRO A 278 -6.23 -11.64 24.83
N VAL A 279 -6.41 -11.97 23.56
CA VAL A 279 -7.74 -11.93 22.94
C VAL A 279 -8.64 -13.04 23.48
N ILE A 280 -8.11 -14.23 23.73
CA ILE A 280 -8.85 -15.33 24.36
C ILE A 280 -9.30 -14.93 25.76
N TRP A 281 -8.43 -14.30 26.53
CA TRP A 281 -8.76 -13.77 27.87
C TRP A 281 -9.86 -12.71 27.79
N TRP A 282 -9.75 -11.77 26.86
CA TRP A 282 -10.78 -10.76 26.63
C TRP A 282 -12.15 -11.38 26.38
N LEU A 283 -12.21 -12.34 25.44
CA LEU A 283 -13.46 -13.05 25.12
C LEU A 283 -14.02 -13.81 26.33
N ALA A 284 -13.19 -14.58 27.04
CA ALA A 284 -13.60 -15.36 28.20
C ALA A 284 -14.17 -14.48 29.33
N CYS A 285 -13.56 -13.33 29.59
CA CYS A 285 -14.05 -12.39 30.60
C CYS A 285 -15.36 -11.71 30.17
N THR A 286 -15.49 -11.36 28.86
CA THR A 286 -16.67 -10.65 28.36
C THR A 286 -17.89 -11.58 28.27
N VAL A 287 -17.70 -12.85 27.88
CA VAL A 287 -18.78 -13.84 27.84
C VAL A 287 -19.37 -14.12 29.24
N ARG A 288 -18.54 -14.06 30.27
CA ARG A 288 -18.96 -14.24 31.67
C ARG A 288 -19.69 -13.03 32.27
N ASP A 289 -19.62 -11.87 31.65
CA ASP A 289 -20.25 -10.63 32.08
C ASP A 289 -21.65 -10.52 31.43
N PRO A 290 -22.77 -10.69 32.18
CA PRO A 290 -24.10 -10.68 31.62
C PRO A 290 -24.46 -9.41 30.85
N ASP A 291 -23.95 -8.26 31.31
CA ASP A 291 -24.22 -6.94 30.73
C ASP A 291 -23.48 -6.70 29.42
N ARG A 292 -22.48 -7.51 29.10
CA ARG A 292 -21.55 -7.30 27.97
C ARG A 292 -21.45 -8.44 27.00
N LYS A 293 -22.00 -9.60 27.31
CA LYS A 293 -21.96 -10.78 26.45
C LYS A 293 -22.43 -10.51 25.02
N GLU A 294 -23.33 -9.52 24.81
CA GLU A 294 -23.74 -9.10 23.47
C GLU A 294 -22.62 -8.38 22.68
N SER A 295 -21.77 -7.65 23.37
CA SER A 295 -20.71 -6.83 22.76
C SER A 295 -19.49 -7.63 22.29
N VAL A 296 -19.41 -8.92 22.63
CA VAL A 296 -18.27 -9.79 22.34
C VAL A 296 -18.25 -10.28 20.88
N ALA A 297 -19.41 -10.41 20.26
CA ALA A 297 -19.56 -11.08 18.97
C ALA A 297 -18.64 -10.49 17.84
N PRO A 298 -18.47 -9.17 17.68
CA PRO A 298 -17.58 -8.64 16.65
C PRO A 298 -16.11 -9.02 16.87
N VAL A 299 -15.64 -9.00 18.13
CA VAL A 299 -14.26 -9.38 18.47
C VAL A 299 -14.04 -10.88 18.28
N ALA A 300 -15.00 -11.70 18.69
CA ALA A 300 -15.00 -13.14 18.43
C ALA A 300 -15.01 -13.43 16.92
N GLY A 301 -15.80 -12.70 16.15
CA GLY A 301 -15.82 -12.82 14.69
C GLY A 301 -14.48 -12.50 14.03
N LEU A 302 -13.79 -11.45 14.50
CA LEU A 302 -12.42 -11.15 14.01
C LEU A 302 -11.43 -12.24 14.38
N LEU A 303 -11.50 -12.81 15.58
CA LEU A 303 -10.65 -13.95 15.94
C LEU A 303 -10.97 -15.18 15.07
N VAL A 304 -12.25 -15.50 14.85
CA VAL A 304 -12.65 -16.60 13.97
C VAL A 304 -12.15 -16.35 12.53
N PHE A 305 -12.24 -15.13 12.03
CA PHE A 305 -11.70 -14.75 10.73
C PHE A 305 -10.18 -15.02 10.66
N GLN A 306 -9.42 -14.63 11.68
CA GLN A 306 -7.98 -14.91 11.78
C GLN A 306 -7.67 -16.41 11.82
N LEU A 307 -8.42 -17.19 12.60
CA LEU A 307 -8.25 -18.64 12.69
C LEU A 307 -8.54 -19.32 11.34
N LEU A 308 -9.58 -18.88 10.62
CA LEU A 308 -9.89 -19.37 9.29
C LEU A 308 -8.80 -19.00 8.27
N GLN A 309 -8.26 -17.77 8.32
CA GLN A 309 -7.13 -17.36 7.50
C GLN A 309 -5.90 -18.24 7.77
N ALA A 310 -5.53 -18.40 9.04
CA ALA A 310 -4.40 -19.24 9.44
C ALA A 310 -4.59 -20.71 9.00
N GLY A 311 -5.78 -21.29 9.20
CA GLY A 311 -6.09 -22.65 8.78
C GLY A 311 -6.05 -22.84 7.26
N THR A 312 -6.59 -21.88 6.52
CA THR A 312 -6.57 -21.92 5.04
C THR A 312 -5.15 -21.81 4.50
N LEU A 313 -4.32 -20.92 5.05
CA LEU A 313 -2.92 -20.79 4.67
C LEU A 313 -2.10 -22.04 5.06
N ALA A 314 -2.32 -22.57 6.26
CA ALA A 314 -1.69 -23.80 6.70
C ALA A 314 -2.02 -24.98 5.78
N TYR A 315 -3.26 -25.11 5.33
CA TYR A 315 -3.66 -26.14 4.38
C TYR A 315 -3.06 -25.89 2.98
N ALA A 316 -3.27 -24.69 2.45
CA ALA A 316 -2.97 -24.39 1.04
C ALA A 316 -1.48 -24.18 0.74
N ARG A 317 -0.67 -23.82 1.74
CA ARG A 317 0.75 -23.45 1.59
C ARG A 317 1.66 -24.13 2.63
N GLY A 318 1.14 -25.04 3.45
CA GLY A 318 1.87 -25.67 4.55
C GLY A 318 3.04 -26.56 4.11
N GLY A 319 3.04 -27.05 2.87
CA GLY A 319 4.15 -27.78 2.26
C GLY A 319 5.29 -26.86 1.79
N PHE A 320 5.07 -25.54 1.72
CA PHE A 320 6.08 -24.58 1.31
C PHE A 320 6.32 -23.55 2.42
N ALA A 321 7.54 -23.56 3.00
CA ALA A 321 7.95 -22.65 4.08
C ALA A 321 6.89 -22.48 5.19
N HIS A 322 6.14 -23.53 5.49
CA HIS A 322 5.01 -23.54 6.44
C HIS A 322 3.96 -22.45 6.15
N GLY A 323 3.85 -22.00 4.91
CA GLY A 323 2.94 -20.94 4.50
C GLY A 323 3.34 -19.54 4.98
N CYS A 324 4.57 -19.34 5.41
CA CYS A 324 5.06 -18.09 6.03
C CYS A 324 5.75 -17.14 5.03
N SER A 325 5.20 -17.00 3.82
CA SER A 325 5.68 -16.00 2.85
C SER A 325 5.40 -14.57 3.32
N PRO A 326 6.31 -13.59 3.06
CA PRO A 326 6.13 -12.18 3.42
C PRO A 326 4.80 -11.56 2.95
N ARG A 327 4.24 -12.03 1.81
CA ARG A 327 2.94 -11.56 1.29
C ARG A 327 1.75 -11.83 2.21
N TYR A 328 1.84 -12.81 3.12
CA TYR A 328 0.75 -13.12 4.06
C TYR A 328 0.89 -12.39 5.41
N ALA A 329 2.05 -11.79 5.67
CA ALA A 329 2.38 -11.20 6.96
C ALA A 329 1.44 -10.05 7.37
N ASP A 330 0.93 -9.27 6.40
CA ASP A 330 -0.05 -8.19 6.69
C ASP A 330 -1.39 -8.74 7.22
N LEU A 331 -1.81 -9.94 6.76
CA LEU A 331 -3.01 -10.60 7.30
C LEU A 331 -2.77 -11.15 8.71
N GLN A 332 -1.56 -11.66 8.99
CA GLN A 332 -1.16 -12.14 10.31
C GLN A 332 -0.99 -10.99 11.31
N ALA A 333 -0.52 -9.82 10.85
CA ALA A 333 -0.37 -8.61 11.66
C ALA A 333 -1.71 -8.12 12.26
N LEU A 334 -2.85 -8.44 11.62
CA LEU A 334 -4.18 -8.18 12.18
C LEU A 334 -4.37 -8.87 13.54
N SER A 335 -3.84 -10.10 13.72
CA SER A 335 -3.85 -10.81 15.00
C SER A 335 -3.05 -10.07 16.08
N VAL A 336 -1.87 -9.54 15.72
CA VAL A 336 -1.04 -8.75 16.64
C VAL A 336 -1.80 -7.50 17.10
N ALA A 337 -2.42 -6.76 16.16
CA ALA A 337 -3.21 -5.56 16.48
C ALA A 337 -4.41 -5.88 17.39
N LEU A 338 -5.11 -6.99 17.13
CA LEU A 338 -6.25 -7.43 17.93
C LEU A 338 -5.83 -7.84 19.36
N ASN A 339 -4.72 -8.56 19.50
CA ASN A 339 -4.18 -8.95 20.80
C ASN A 339 -3.66 -7.75 21.61
N ALA A 340 -3.06 -6.75 20.96
CA ALA A 340 -2.68 -5.48 21.60
C ALA A 340 -3.91 -4.73 22.15
N ALA A 341 -4.98 -4.67 21.38
CA ALA A 341 -6.25 -4.10 21.85
C ALA A 341 -6.82 -4.87 23.05
N ALA A 342 -6.68 -6.19 23.05
CA ALA A 342 -7.09 -7.05 24.17
C ALA A 342 -6.27 -6.78 25.44
N LEU A 343 -4.95 -6.62 25.33
CA LEU A 343 -4.09 -6.19 26.44
C LEU A 343 -4.51 -4.82 26.98
N ALA A 344 -4.74 -3.86 26.08
CA ALA A 344 -5.20 -2.52 26.46
C ALA A 344 -6.57 -2.56 27.17
N TRP A 345 -7.48 -3.42 26.72
CA TRP A 345 -8.77 -3.67 27.38
C TRP A 345 -8.58 -4.28 28.79
N MET A 346 -7.69 -5.27 28.94
CA MET A 346 -7.40 -5.92 30.22
C MET A 346 -6.88 -4.91 31.26
N TRP A 347 -6.01 -3.97 30.86
CA TRP A 347 -5.53 -2.90 31.73
C TRP A 347 -6.62 -1.96 32.20
N ASN A 348 -7.63 -1.69 31.35
CA ASN A 348 -8.74 -0.82 31.70
C ASN A 348 -9.70 -1.46 32.75
N ARG A 349 -9.77 -2.78 32.80
CA ARG A 349 -10.77 -3.52 33.60
C ARG A 349 -10.32 -4.01 34.96
N GLN A 350 -9.04 -4.05 35.21
CA GLN A 350 -8.46 -4.54 36.48
C GLN A 350 -8.93 -5.95 36.91
N GLN A 351 -9.37 -6.80 35.97
CA GLN A 351 -9.96 -8.11 36.23
C GLN A 351 -8.97 -9.21 36.65
N ALA A 352 -7.65 -8.94 36.54
CA ALA A 352 -6.61 -9.85 36.99
C ALA A 352 -5.70 -9.19 38.02
N ARG A 353 -4.99 -9.99 38.81
CA ARG A 353 -3.97 -9.47 39.73
C ARG A 353 -2.95 -8.64 38.93
N PHE A 354 -2.53 -7.53 39.50
CA PHE A 354 -1.61 -6.58 38.87
C PHE A 354 -0.34 -7.26 38.30
N GLN A 355 0.26 -8.17 39.07
CA GLN A 355 1.46 -8.91 38.68
C GLN A 355 1.27 -9.73 37.39
N TRP A 356 0.13 -10.42 37.24
CA TRP A 356 -0.17 -11.20 36.04
C TRP A 356 -0.40 -10.31 34.80
N ARG A 357 -1.02 -9.15 34.97
CA ARG A 357 -1.19 -8.18 33.88
C ARG A 357 0.16 -7.66 33.40
N VAL A 358 1.05 -7.33 34.36
CA VAL A 358 2.41 -6.88 34.04
C VAL A 358 3.18 -8.00 33.33
N ALA A 359 3.22 -9.20 33.90
CA ALA A 359 3.95 -10.34 33.35
C ALA A 359 3.50 -10.69 31.92
N LEU A 360 2.18 -10.81 31.71
CA LEU A 360 1.65 -11.09 30.38
C LEU A 360 1.96 -9.97 29.38
N THR A 361 1.80 -8.70 29.78
CA THR A 361 2.07 -7.57 28.89
C THR A 361 3.54 -7.52 28.50
N VAL A 362 4.45 -7.69 29.46
CA VAL A 362 5.89 -7.70 29.19
C VAL A 362 6.28 -8.88 28.31
N ALA A 363 5.86 -10.10 28.65
CA ALA A 363 6.19 -11.30 27.89
C ALA A 363 5.65 -11.20 26.45
N TRP A 364 4.41 -10.76 26.26
CA TRP A 364 3.80 -10.58 24.95
C TRP A 364 4.50 -9.50 24.13
N THR A 365 4.78 -8.33 24.74
CA THR A 365 5.45 -7.22 24.04
C THR A 365 6.86 -7.59 23.62
N LEU A 366 7.63 -8.29 24.47
CA LEU A 366 8.96 -8.77 24.14
C LEU A 366 8.91 -9.80 22.99
N ALA A 367 7.99 -10.77 23.05
CA ALA A 367 7.82 -11.75 22.00
C ALA A 367 7.49 -11.10 20.65
N VAL A 368 6.57 -10.14 20.63
CA VAL A 368 6.21 -9.39 19.40
C VAL A 368 7.38 -8.53 18.92
N ALA A 369 8.05 -7.80 19.81
CA ALA A 369 9.17 -6.94 19.43
C ALA A 369 10.34 -7.74 18.85
N ILE A 370 10.73 -8.85 19.48
CA ILE A 370 11.78 -9.74 18.98
C ILE A 370 11.38 -10.32 17.62
N GLY A 371 10.16 -10.82 17.49
CA GLY A 371 9.69 -11.40 16.23
C GLY A 371 9.64 -10.37 15.09
N LEU A 372 9.15 -9.16 15.35
CA LEU A 372 9.15 -8.08 14.34
C LEU A 372 10.58 -7.69 13.95
N GLN A 373 11.52 -7.63 14.92
CA GLN A 373 12.91 -7.36 14.63
C GLN A 373 13.49 -8.44 13.70
N LEU A 374 13.29 -9.73 14.01
CA LEU A 374 13.76 -10.83 13.17
C LEU A 374 13.21 -10.76 11.73
N ARG A 375 11.91 -10.42 11.57
CA ARG A 375 11.30 -10.25 10.23
C ARG A 375 11.89 -9.06 9.48
N CYS A 376 12.20 -7.96 10.17
CA CYS A 376 12.86 -6.81 9.56
C CYS A 376 14.31 -7.13 9.16
N ASP A 377 15.06 -7.81 10.02
CA ASP A 377 16.43 -8.21 9.75
C ASP A 377 16.50 -9.15 8.53
N GLU A 378 15.59 -10.13 8.44
CA GLU A 378 15.46 -11.00 7.28
C GLU A 378 15.17 -10.21 6.00
N ALA A 379 14.24 -9.26 6.05
CA ALA A 379 13.92 -8.42 4.91
C ALA A 379 15.14 -7.61 4.43
N PHE A 380 15.87 -6.97 5.35
CA PHE A 380 17.01 -6.12 5.01
C PHE A 380 18.28 -6.90 4.65
N ALA A 381 18.53 -8.05 5.27
CA ALA A 381 19.74 -8.81 5.02
C ALA A 381 19.64 -9.72 3.80
N ILE A 382 18.45 -10.27 3.50
CA ILE A 382 18.29 -11.32 2.49
C ILE A 382 17.55 -10.80 1.26
N PHE A 383 16.36 -10.21 1.42
CA PHE A 383 15.47 -10.00 0.28
C PHE A 383 15.66 -8.65 -0.43
N LEU A 384 15.72 -7.56 0.33
CA LEU A 384 15.72 -6.21 -0.26
C LEU A 384 16.97 -5.86 -1.07
N PRO A 385 18.21 -6.26 -0.67
CA PRO A 385 19.40 -5.98 -1.48
C PRO A 385 19.36 -6.69 -2.84
N GLY A 386 19.01 -8.00 -2.86
CA GLY A 386 18.85 -8.76 -4.09
C GLY A 386 17.77 -8.16 -5.00
N LEU A 387 16.60 -7.86 -4.44
CA LEU A 387 15.51 -7.25 -5.21
C LEU A 387 15.90 -5.91 -5.85
N ARG A 388 16.70 -5.09 -5.15
CA ARG A 388 17.19 -3.83 -5.72
C ARG A 388 18.14 -4.06 -6.89
N SER A 389 19.07 -5.01 -6.75
CA SER A 389 20.01 -5.38 -7.82
C SER A 389 19.26 -5.89 -9.05
N ASP A 390 18.33 -6.83 -8.86
CA ASP A 390 17.53 -7.42 -9.94
C ASP A 390 16.72 -6.35 -10.68
N ARG A 391 16.11 -5.41 -9.95
CA ARG A 391 15.34 -4.32 -10.56
C ARG A 391 16.18 -3.35 -11.37
N LEU A 392 17.40 -3.06 -10.94
CA LEU A 392 18.32 -2.21 -11.72
C LEU A 392 18.75 -2.91 -13.00
N ALA A 393 19.13 -4.19 -12.94
CA ALA A 393 19.44 -4.99 -14.12
C ALA A 393 18.23 -5.09 -15.07
N GLY A 394 17.03 -5.30 -14.51
CA GLY A 394 15.79 -5.35 -15.30
C GLY A 394 15.50 -4.07 -16.08
N ILE A 395 15.77 -2.89 -15.50
CA ILE A 395 15.63 -1.62 -16.24
C ILE A 395 16.50 -1.64 -17.50
N GLU A 396 17.76 -2.10 -17.40
CA GLU A 396 18.67 -2.17 -18.54
C GLU A 396 18.17 -3.15 -19.61
N HIS A 397 17.66 -4.32 -19.22
CA HIS A 397 17.08 -5.30 -20.15
C HIS A 397 15.88 -4.72 -20.92
N PHE A 398 14.94 -4.09 -20.22
CA PHE A 398 13.79 -3.45 -20.88
C PHE A 398 14.21 -2.31 -21.81
N GLN A 399 15.16 -1.46 -21.40
CA GLN A 399 15.64 -0.36 -22.23
C GLN A 399 16.33 -0.88 -23.50
N ARG A 400 17.16 -1.92 -23.40
CA ARG A 400 17.80 -2.57 -24.56
C ARG A 400 16.75 -3.19 -25.47
N TYR A 401 15.76 -3.91 -24.91
CA TYR A 401 14.65 -4.46 -25.69
C TYR A 401 13.89 -3.37 -26.45
N PHE A 402 13.51 -2.28 -25.81
CA PHE A 402 12.78 -1.20 -26.48
C PHE A 402 13.60 -0.43 -27.50
N SER A 403 14.92 -0.36 -27.34
CA SER A 403 15.80 0.33 -28.31
C SER A 403 16.20 -0.53 -29.50
N THR A 404 16.41 -1.84 -29.30
CA THR A 404 16.91 -2.75 -30.34
C THR A 404 15.82 -3.62 -30.97
N GLY A 405 14.71 -3.86 -30.27
CA GLY A 405 13.70 -4.83 -30.65
C GLY A 405 14.12 -6.29 -30.42
N ASN A 406 15.30 -6.53 -29.84
CA ASN A 406 15.83 -7.87 -29.62
C ASN A 406 15.13 -8.57 -28.44
N ALA A 407 14.31 -9.58 -28.73
CA ALA A 407 13.58 -10.34 -27.71
C ALA A 407 14.49 -11.07 -26.70
N HIS A 408 15.71 -11.43 -27.10
CA HIS A 408 16.67 -12.12 -26.24
C HIS A 408 17.07 -11.29 -25.01
N GLU A 409 16.99 -9.97 -25.08
CA GLU A 409 17.20 -9.08 -23.92
C GLU A 409 16.25 -9.41 -22.74
N LEU A 410 15.05 -9.91 -23.04
CA LEU A 410 14.06 -10.31 -22.02
C LEU A 410 14.04 -11.82 -21.78
N LEU A 411 14.31 -12.63 -22.83
CA LEU A 411 14.25 -14.09 -22.72
C LEU A 411 15.42 -14.64 -21.90
N ASP A 412 16.61 -14.05 -22.03
CA ASP A 412 17.84 -14.51 -21.40
C ASP A 412 18.19 -13.76 -20.09
N ALA A 413 17.30 -12.86 -19.64
CA ALA A 413 17.47 -12.12 -18.39
C ALA A 413 17.50 -13.05 -17.16
N GLY A 414 18.09 -12.61 -16.05
CA GLY A 414 18.09 -13.35 -14.78
C GLY A 414 16.68 -13.58 -14.20
N ASP A 415 16.55 -14.51 -13.28
CA ASP A 415 15.25 -15.04 -12.84
C ASP A 415 14.27 -13.98 -12.30
N ASN A 416 14.76 -12.95 -11.65
CA ASN A 416 13.92 -11.90 -11.06
C ASN A 416 14.07 -10.53 -11.75
N GLU A 417 15.02 -10.39 -12.68
CA GLU A 417 15.38 -9.08 -13.26
C GLU A 417 14.22 -8.43 -14.01
N VAL A 418 13.54 -9.19 -14.86
CA VAL A 418 12.38 -8.71 -15.64
C VAL A 418 11.05 -8.94 -14.93
N GLY A 419 11.08 -9.44 -13.69
CA GLY A 419 9.87 -9.71 -12.91
C GLY A 419 8.94 -10.74 -13.58
N ALA A 420 9.48 -11.63 -14.39
CA ALA A 420 8.75 -12.72 -15.02
C ALA A 420 9.60 -14.01 -14.95
N PRO A 421 9.05 -15.11 -14.39
CA PRO A 421 9.75 -16.37 -14.37
C PRO A 421 9.98 -16.87 -15.81
N PRO A 422 10.99 -17.72 -16.08
CA PRO A 422 11.36 -18.15 -17.44
C PRO A 422 10.16 -18.64 -18.28
N ALA A 423 9.25 -19.39 -17.66
CA ALA A 423 8.04 -19.90 -18.31
C ALA A 423 7.05 -18.82 -18.82
N LEU A 424 7.16 -17.58 -18.33
CA LEU A 424 6.30 -16.47 -18.74
C LEU A 424 6.98 -15.44 -19.64
N ARG A 425 8.27 -15.56 -19.94
CA ARG A 425 9.03 -14.55 -20.68
C ARG A 425 8.59 -14.39 -22.14
N GLU A 426 8.26 -15.49 -22.83
CA GLU A 426 7.68 -15.42 -24.17
C GLU A 426 6.36 -14.64 -24.18
N ARG A 427 5.52 -14.86 -23.16
CA ARG A 427 4.27 -14.10 -22.99
C ARG A 427 4.56 -12.62 -22.72
N LEU A 428 5.58 -12.31 -21.92
CA LEU A 428 6.03 -10.95 -21.66
C LEU A 428 6.48 -10.24 -22.95
N VAL A 429 7.30 -10.91 -23.79
CA VAL A 429 7.72 -10.38 -25.11
C VAL A 429 6.50 -10.13 -25.99
N SER A 430 5.57 -11.10 -26.08
CA SER A 430 4.32 -10.94 -26.83
C SER A 430 3.49 -9.75 -26.32
N LEU A 431 3.39 -9.59 -25.00
CA LEU A 431 2.67 -8.49 -24.37
C LEU A 431 3.28 -7.12 -24.73
N LEU A 432 4.62 -7.02 -24.59
CA LEU A 432 5.36 -5.79 -24.86
C LEU A 432 5.56 -5.49 -26.35
N SER A 433 5.25 -6.40 -27.25
CA SER A 433 5.20 -6.11 -28.67
C SER A 433 4.01 -5.25 -29.08
N GLU A 434 2.95 -5.20 -28.25
CA GLU A 434 1.74 -4.41 -28.52
C GLU A 434 1.98 -2.90 -28.38
N PRO A 435 1.73 -2.11 -29.45
CA PRO A 435 2.00 -0.65 -29.42
C PRO A 435 1.22 0.08 -28.33
N GLY A 436 -0.05 -0.31 -28.08
CA GLY A 436 -0.89 0.31 -27.06
C GLY A 436 -0.32 0.13 -25.63
N LEU A 437 0.28 -1.03 -25.34
CA LEU A 437 0.93 -1.27 -24.06
C LEU A 437 2.28 -0.54 -23.94
N ARG A 438 3.05 -0.50 -25.04
CA ARG A 438 4.30 0.31 -25.05
C ARG A 438 4.02 1.78 -24.74
N ALA A 439 2.90 2.30 -25.22
CA ALA A 439 2.51 3.70 -25.03
C ALA A 439 2.22 4.06 -23.56
N ILE A 440 1.86 3.09 -22.73
CA ILE A 440 1.56 3.29 -21.31
C ILE A 440 2.69 2.83 -20.36
N MET A 441 3.85 2.43 -20.88
CA MET A 441 4.96 2.00 -20.02
C MET A 441 5.46 3.14 -19.12
N PRO A 442 5.99 2.80 -17.93
CA PRO A 442 6.46 3.78 -16.96
C PRO A 442 7.74 4.48 -17.41
N VAL A 443 8.09 5.54 -16.69
CA VAL A 443 9.19 6.47 -17.03
C VAL A 443 10.53 5.76 -17.21
N SER A 444 10.85 4.77 -16.39
CA SER A 444 12.17 4.10 -16.42
C SER A 444 12.45 3.33 -17.70
N ILE A 445 11.41 2.89 -18.40
CA ILE A 445 11.52 2.08 -19.61
C ILE A 445 10.81 2.69 -20.83
N ARG A 446 10.22 3.87 -20.68
CA ARG A 446 9.57 4.58 -21.76
C ARG A 446 10.61 5.16 -22.71
N PRO A 447 10.40 5.07 -24.05
CA PRO A 447 11.25 5.76 -25.01
C PRO A 447 11.31 7.26 -24.74
N PRO A 448 12.52 7.85 -24.74
CA PRO A 448 12.66 9.28 -24.51
C PRO A 448 12.15 10.11 -25.70
N VAL A 449 11.81 11.35 -25.44
CA VAL A 449 11.49 12.35 -26.45
C VAL A 449 12.74 12.58 -27.31
N ARG A 450 12.62 12.41 -28.62
CA ARG A 450 13.72 12.70 -29.56
C ARG A 450 14.04 14.18 -29.56
N LEU A 451 15.31 14.49 -29.36
CA LEU A 451 15.88 15.82 -29.57
C LEU A 451 16.76 15.77 -30.83
N THR A 452 16.53 16.69 -31.74
CA THR A 452 17.33 16.85 -32.97
C THR A 452 18.17 18.12 -32.88
N PRO A 453 19.49 18.07 -33.14
CA PRO A 453 20.29 19.26 -33.23
C PRO A 453 19.94 20.07 -34.48
N ASP A 454 19.96 21.39 -34.35
CA ASP A 454 19.85 22.29 -35.50
C ASP A 454 21.08 22.08 -36.41
N PRO A 455 20.90 21.77 -37.70
CA PRO A 455 21.99 21.55 -38.63
C PRO A 455 22.87 22.79 -38.85
N ALA A 456 22.38 23.98 -38.54
CA ALA A 456 23.13 25.23 -38.59
C ALA A 456 24.09 25.44 -37.41
N GLY A 457 24.03 24.58 -36.37
CA GLY A 457 24.88 24.69 -35.18
C GLY A 457 26.31 24.20 -35.38
N THR A 458 27.30 24.98 -34.93
CA THR A 458 28.74 24.68 -35.08
C THR A 458 29.35 23.85 -33.94
N GLY A 459 28.54 23.39 -32.98
CA GLY A 459 29.01 22.67 -31.80
C GLY A 459 29.05 21.16 -31.96
N ARG A 460 30.08 20.50 -31.43
CA ARG A 460 30.16 19.03 -31.36
C ARG A 460 29.71 18.55 -29.99
N LEU A 461 28.60 17.82 -29.94
CA LEU A 461 28.16 17.12 -28.76
C LEU A 461 28.58 15.65 -28.82
N LEU A 462 29.09 15.16 -27.72
CA LEU A 462 29.39 13.75 -27.57
C LEU A 462 28.08 13.06 -27.14
N ALA A 463 27.54 12.19 -27.99
CA ALA A 463 26.46 11.30 -27.62
C ALA A 463 27.05 10.07 -26.92
N GLY A 464 26.58 9.78 -25.73
CA GLY A 464 26.97 8.58 -24.99
C GLY A 464 27.11 8.82 -23.49
N PRO A 465 27.23 7.76 -22.69
CA PRO A 465 27.55 7.90 -21.29
C PRO A 465 28.91 8.56 -21.17
N SER A 466 28.98 9.75 -20.56
CA SER A 466 30.29 10.34 -20.26
C SER A 466 30.92 9.53 -19.12
N GLU A 467 32.25 9.40 -19.13
CA GLU A 467 33.01 8.74 -18.04
C GLU A 467 32.71 9.36 -16.66
N PHE A 468 32.15 10.57 -16.63
CA PHE A 468 31.73 11.27 -15.41
C PHE A 468 30.37 10.83 -14.85
N LEU A 469 29.65 9.89 -15.49
CA LEU A 469 28.24 9.63 -15.20
C LEU A 469 27.88 8.15 -15.34
N PRO A 470 28.40 7.30 -14.46
CA PRO A 470 28.22 5.84 -14.57
C PRO A 470 26.76 5.34 -14.45
N ASP A 471 25.82 6.17 -14.01
CA ASP A 471 24.45 5.75 -13.69
C ASP A 471 23.39 6.04 -14.77
N LEU A 472 23.77 6.41 -16.00
CA LEU A 472 22.82 6.78 -17.04
C LEU A 472 22.85 5.82 -18.24
N SER A 473 21.83 4.99 -18.31
CA SER A 473 21.47 4.19 -19.50
C SER A 473 20.73 4.99 -20.58
N LEU A 474 20.34 6.24 -20.32
CA LEU A 474 19.66 7.12 -21.27
C LEU A 474 20.66 7.87 -22.16
N PRO A 475 20.32 8.13 -23.44
CA PRO A 475 21.10 9.02 -24.29
C PRO A 475 21.28 10.37 -23.60
N CYS A 476 22.51 10.80 -23.44
CA CYS A 476 22.83 12.11 -22.90
C CYS A 476 23.77 12.86 -23.83
N TRP A 477 23.67 14.20 -23.78
CA TRP A 477 24.57 15.11 -24.49
C TRP A 477 25.36 15.87 -23.47
N THR A 478 26.64 16.04 -23.74
CA THR A 478 27.55 16.83 -22.89
C THR A 478 28.39 17.76 -23.75
N THR A 479 28.58 18.97 -23.27
CA THR A 479 29.62 19.86 -23.78
C THR A 479 30.88 19.63 -22.95
N ALA A 480 31.96 19.14 -23.56
CA ALA A 480 33.21 18.97 -22.83
C ALA A 480 33.73 20.35 -22.40
N ALA A 481 34.08 20.50 -21.11
CA ALA A 481 34.69 21.72 -20.57
C ALA A 481 36.17 21.80 -20.96
N THR A 482 36.46 22.06 -22.22
CA THR A 482 37.82 22.45 -22.63
C THR A 482 37.82 23.94 -22.93
N ALA A 483 38.81 24.66 -22.43
CA ALA A 483 39.01 26.08 -22.74
C ALA A 483 38.98 26.28 -24.27
N GLY A 484 38.01 27.08 -24.77
CA GLY A 484 37.78 27.28 -26.20
C GLY A 484 36.79 26.30 -26.85
N SER A 485 35.96 25.56 -26.06
CA SER A 485 34.89 24.73 -26.60
C SER A 485 33.88 25.55 -27.40
N PRO A 486 33.55 25.13 -28.64
CA PRO A 486 32.53 25.80 -29.43
C PRO A 486 31.16 25.79 -28.73
N ARG A 487 30.33 26.78 -29.04
CA ARG A 487 28.94 26.87 -28.53
C ARG A 487 28.18 25.59 -28.81
N ALA A 488 27.45 25.08 -27.81
CA ALA A 488 26.53 23.98 -28.06
C ALA A 488 25.45 24.39 -29.09
N PRO A 489 25.10 23.52 -30.04
CA PRO A 489 24.03 23.80 -30.98
C PRO A 489 22.68 23.87 -30.24
N VAL A 490 21.68 24.43 -30.91
CA VAL A 490 20.29 24.36 -30.45
C VAL A 490 19.77 22.95 -30.69
N PHE A 491 19.14 22.36 -29.66
CA PHE A 491 18.39 21.12 -29.78
C PHE A 491 16.90 21.43 -29.70
N SER A 492 16.11 20.82 -30.56
CA SER A 492 14.66 20.92 -30.49
C SER A 492 14.01 19.56 -30.51
N SER A 493 12.92 19.42 -29.77
CA SER A 493 12.03 18.26 -29.86
C SER A 493 11.11 18.37 -31.08
N HIS A 494 10.51 17.26 -31.51
CA HIS A 494 9.27 17.32 -32.28
C HIS A 494 8.17 18.01 -31.42
N PRO A 495 7.08 18.51 -32.04
CA PRO A 495 5.97 19.10 -31.31
C PRO A 495 5.36 18.12 -30.30
N LEU A 496 5.40 18.49 -29.03
CA LEU A 496 4.82 17.73 -27.91
C LEU A 496 3.38 18.19 -27.75
N ARG A 497 2.44 17.35 -28.18
CA ARG A 497 1.00 17.63 -28.03
C ARG A 497 0.54 17.37 -26.60
N PRO A 498 -0.48 18.09 -26.10
CA PRO A 498 -1.12 17.77 -24.83
C PRO A 498 -1.59 16.31 -24.80
N ASN A 499 -1.28 15.62 -23.73
CA ASN A 499 -1.71 14.25 -23.49
C ASN A 499 -1.80 14.00 -21.98
N LEU A 500 -2.12 12.78 -21.55
CA LEU A 500 -2.19 12.38 -20.14
C LEU A 500 -0.83 12.34 -19.44
N LEU A 501 0.26 12.75 -20.11
CA LEU A 501 1.62 12.78 -19.57
C LEU A 501 2.16 14.21 -19.52
N PRO A 502 1.62 15.06 -18.62
CA PRO A 502 1.92 16.50 -18.63
C PRO A 502 3.30 16.84 -18.08
N VAL A 503 4.06 15.89 -17.55
CA VAL A 503 5.36 16.14 -16.93
C VAL A 503 6.48 15.62 -17.84
N LEU A 504 7.48 16.46 -18.11
CA LEU A 504 8.74 16.09 -18.73
C LEU A 504 9.80 15.88 -17.66
N ARG A 505 10.32 14.67 -17.58
CA ARG A 505 11.40 14.32 -16.65
C ARG A 505 12.72 14.17 -17.40
N PHE A 506 13.75 14.83 -16.92
CA PHE A 506 15.10 14.74 -17.47
C PHE A 506 16.16 15.00 -16.40
N ARG A 507 17.40 14.69 -16.72
CA ARG A 507 18.57 14.98 -15.86
C ARG A 507 19.41 16.05 -16.50
N ILE A 508 19.95 16.94 -15.69
CA ILE A 508 20.83 18.03 -16.12
C ILE A 508 22.02 18.14 -15.17
N ALA A 509 23.13 18.65 -15.70
CA ALA A 509 24.33 19.01 -14.94
C ALA A 509 24.98 20.25 -15.54
N GLY A 510 25.86 20.90 -14.80
CA GLY A 510 26.55 22.10 -15.24
C GLY A 510 25.65 23.32 -15.30
N ASP A 511 25.78 24.09 -16.39
CA ASP A 511 25.06 25.35 -16.59
C ASP A 511 23.70 25.21 -17.29
N VAL A 512 23.23 23.97 -17.57
CA VAL A 512 21.92 23.74 -18.22
C VAL A 512 20.80 24.28 -17.35
N GLY A 513 19.92 25.09 -17.93
CA GLY A 513 18.82 25.78 -17.23
C GLY A 513 19.23 27.13 -16.64
N THR A 514 20.44 27.62 -16.92
CA THR A 514 20.86 28.99 -16.61
C THR A 514 20.82 29.86 -17.87
N PRO A 515 20.97 31.20 -17.78
CA PRO A 515 21.11 32.07 -18.95
C PRO A 515 22.29 31.71 -19.84
N ALA A 516 23.32 31.07 -19.30
CA ALA A 516 24.50 30.65 -20.05
C ALA A 516 24.28 29.40 -20.92
N PHE A 517 23.31 28.57 -20.54
CA PHE A 517 22.88 27.40 -21.30
C PHE A 517 21.35 27.22 -21.15
N PRO A 518 20.54 28.01 -21.92
CA PRO A 518 19.09 28.08 -21.71
C PRO A 518 18.41 26.77 -22.03
N PHE A 519 17.34 26.52 -21.28
CA PHE A 519 16.40 25.44 -21.45
C PHE A 519 15.01 26.08 -21.48
N SER A 520 14.21 25.84 -22.54
CA SER A 520 12.95 26.56 -22.74
C SER A 520 11.88 25.71 -23.41
N LEU A 521 10.64 26.10 -23.21
CA LEU A 521 9.48 25.61 -23.97
C LEU A 521 9.01 26.72 -24.92
N ARG A 522 8.85 26.40 -26.20
CA ARG A 522 8.29 27.29 -27.20
C ARG A 522 6.86 26.86 -27.51
N SER A 523 5.90 27.71 -27.28
CA SER A 523 4.50 27.49 -27.70
C SER A 523 4.41 27.44 -29.22
N MET A 524 3.69 26.45 -29.74
CA MET A 524 3.44 26.35 -31.16
C MET A 524 2.28 27.27 -31.61
N ALA A 525 1.41 27.69 -30.67
CA ALA A 525 0.28 28.55 -30.93
C ALA A 525 0.69 30.04 -30.97
N THR A 526 1.49 30.48 -29.97
CA THR A 526 1.85 31.90 -29.81
C THR A 526 3.29 32.21 -30.26
N GLY A 527 4.13 31.21 -30.38
CA GLY A 527 5.57 31.37 -30.60
C GLY A 527 6.34 31.87 -29.36
N GLU A 528 5.65 32.08 -28.24
CA GLU A 528 6.28 32.52 -27.00
C GLU A 528 7.26 31.46 -26.48
N VAL A 529 8.39 31.94 -25.96
CA VAL A 529 9.44 31.11 -25.38
C VAL A 529 9.45 31.30 -23.88
N ALA A 530 9.03 30.30 -23.13
CA ALA A 530 9.12 30.27 -21.68
C ALA A 530 10.46 29.65 -21.27
N ALA A 531 11.39 30.47 -20.78
CA ALA A 531 12.66 30.01 -20.24
C ALA A 531 12.45 29.29 -18.91
N ILE A 532 13.07 28.11 -18.77
CA ILE A 532 13.07 27.37 -17.51
C ILE A 532 14.31 27.82 -16.74
N GLN A 533 14.10 28.66 -15.76
CA GLN A 533 15.17 29.12 -14.88
C GLN A 533 15.31 28.15 -13.71
N LEU A 534 16.53 27.69 -13.47
CA LEU A 534 16.90 26.97 -12.28
C LEU A 534 17.68 27.89 -11.37
N ASP A 535 17.24 28.00 -10.12
CA ASP A 535 17.78 28.97 -9.13
C ASP A 535 19.26 28.72 -8.76
N GLU A 536 19.83 27.56 -9.10
CA GLU A 536 21.21 27.19 -8.75
C GLU A 536 21.89 26.41 -9.88
N ARG A 537 23.18 26.68 -10.10
CA ARG A 537 24.05 25.82 -10.90
C ARG A 537 24.08 24.43 -10.30
N THR A 538 23.88 23.40 -11.14
CA THR A 538 23.91 22.00 -10.68
C THR A 538 25.32 21.49 -10.40
N GLY A 539 26.35 22.21 -10.83
CA GLY A 539 27.74 21.79 -10.73
C GLY A 539 27.96 20.46 -11.47
N GLU A 540 28.97 19.69 -11.05
CA GLU A 540 29.30 18.38 -11.66
C GLU A 540 28.32 17.25 -11.28
N ARG A 541 27.26 17.53 -10.54
CA ARG A 541 26.27 16.52 -10.09
C ARG A 541 25.03 16.55 -10.94
N TRP A 542 24.56 15.37 -11.32
CA TRP A 542 23.27 15.22 -11.98
C TRP A 542 22.12 15.61 -11.06
N ARG A 543 21.24 16.46 -11.57
CA ARG A 543 19.98 16.83 -10.92
C ARG A 543 18.81 16.38 -11.80
N THR A 544 17.84 15.67 -11.22
CA THR A 544 16.58 15.35 -11.90
C THR A 544 15.66 16.56 -11.85
N VAL A 545 15.20 16.99 -13.02
CA VAL A 545 14.22 18.06 -13.20
C VAL A 545 12.91 17.45 -13.70
N ASN A 546 11.80 17.89 -13.14
CA ASN A 546 10.47 17.57 -13.61
C ASN A 546 9.79 18.88 -13.99
N LEU A 547 9.43 19.00 -15.24
CA LEU A 547 8.82 20.18 -15.82
C LEU A 547 7.38 19.87 -16.22
N GLU A 548 6.42 20.59 -15.67
CA GLU A 548 5.04 20.52 -16.09
C GLU A 548 4.87 21.28 -17.44
N ARG A 549 4.26 20.60 -18.42
CA ARG A 549 3.99 21.21 -19.72
C ARG A 549 2.73 22.06 -19.63
N PRO A 550 2.68 23.18 -20.37
CA PRO A 550 1.43 23.89 -20.62
C PRO A 550 0.47 23.01 -21.45
N ASP A 551 -0.81 23.35 -21.41
CA ASP A 551 -1.86 22.64 -22.16
C ASP A 551 -1.77 22.85 -23.68
N ASP A 552 -0.92 23.76 -24.15
CA ASP A 552 -0.66 24.00 -25.56
C ASP A 552 0.39 23.05 -26.13
N PRO A 553 0.35 22.76 -27.46
CA PRO A 553 1.46 22.09 -28.12
C PRO A 553 2.74 22.93 -28.00
N VAL A 554 3.81 22.30 -27.48
CA VAL A 554 5.10 22.96 -27.25
C VAL A 554 6.25 22.23 -27.93
N VAL A 555 7.30 22.96 -28.24
CA VAL A 555 8.60 22.41 -28.63
C VAL A 555 9.58 22.71 -27.50
N LEU A 556 10.23 21.65 -27.03
CA LEU A 556 11.34 21.80 -26.07
C LEU A 556 12.57 22.26 -26.82
N VAL A 557 13.22 23.31 -26.35
CA VAL A 557 14.42 23.89 -26.94
C VAL A 557 15.52 23.94 -25.88
N VAL A 558 16.70 23.39 -26.19
CA VAL A 558 17.88 23.39 -25.35
C VAL A 558 19.03 24.10 -26.07
N GLY A 559 19.62 25.09 -25.45
CA GLY A 559 20.66 25.90 -26.03
C GLY A 559 20.18 27.09 -26.86
N PRO A 560 21.08 27.81 -27.58
CA PRO A 560 22.53 27.58 -27.63
C PRO A 560 23.23 27.94 -26.32
N SER A 561 24.35 27.30 -26.01
CA SER A 561 25.15 27.69 -24.86
C SER A 561 26.00 28.93 -25.17
N LEU A 562 26.35 29.71 -24.14
CA LEU A 562 27.42 30.71 -24.26
C LEU A 562 28.77 30.01 -24.38
N GLU A 563 29.75 30.73 -24.95
CA GLU A 563 31.11 30.24 -25.04
C GLU A 563 31.69 29.99 -23.64
N GLY A 564 32.29 28.80 -23.44
CA GLY A 564 32.84 28.38 -22.16
C GLY A 564 31.79 27.86 -21.14
N ALA A 565 30.50 27.88 -21.46
CA ALA A 565 29.47 27.25 -20.61
C ALA A 565 29.55 25.72 -20.76
N TRP A 566 29.64 25.03 -19.63
CA TRP A 566 29.62 23.58 -19.57
C TRP A 566 28.23 23.10 -19.16
N GLY A 567 27.74 22.06 -19.83
CA GLY A 567 26.48 21.46 -19.45
C GLY A 567 26.29 20.07 -20.02
N ALA A 568 25.52 19.28 -19.31
CA ALA A 568 25.07 17.97 -19.76
C ALA A 568 23.56 17.80 -19.49
N PHE A 569 22.87 17.11 -20.37
CA PHE A 569 21.44 16.81 -20.21
C PHE A 569 21.08 15.46 -20.82
N SER A 570 20.11 14.76 -20.20
CA SER A 570 19.54 13.54 -20.76
C SER A 570 18.36 13.87 -21.66
N ALA A 571 18.01 12.95 -22.55
CA ALA A 571 16.75 13.03 -23.26
C ALA A 571 15.59 13.07 -22.27
N PRO A 572 14.58 13.97 -22.47
CA PRO A 572 13.41 14.03 -21.60
C PRO A 572 12.51 12.81 -21.80
N VAL A 573 11.86 12.39 -20.73
CA VAL A 573 10.85 11.33 -20.76
C VAL A 573 9.52 11.89 -20.26
N GLU A 574 8.45 11.58 -20.97
CA GLU A 574 7.10 11.98 -20.57
C GLU A 574 6.62 11.16 -19.37
N MET A 575 5.99 11.80 -18.41
CA MET A 575 5.52 11.20 -17.17
C MET A 575 4.10 11.66 -16.84
N GLY A 576 3.29 10.74 -16.33
CA GLY A 576 1.97 11.02 -15.80
C GLY A 576 2.02 11.80 -14.48
N LEU A 577 0.99 12.59 -14.23
CA LEU A 577 0.91 13.41 -13.01
C LEU A 577 0.88 12.54 -11.73
N GLY A 578 0.15 11.42 -11.77
CA GLY A 578 0.11 10.45 -10.67
C GLY A 578 1.49 9.86 -10.36
N SER A 579 2.24 9.46 -11.39
CA SER A 579 3.62 8.97 -11.27
C SER A 579 4.55 10.01 -10.64
N TRP A 580 4.39 11.28 -11.02
CA TRP A 580 5.17 12.37 -10.44
C TRP A 580 4.86 12.57 -8.95
N TYR A 581 3.58 12.62 -8.58
CA TYR A 581 3.20 12.73 -7.16
C TYR A 581 3.62 11.50 -6.36
N ALA A 582 3.52 10.30 -6.92
CA ALA A 582 3.98 9.08 -6.26
C ALA A 582 5.48 9.13 -5.96
N ALA A 583 6.29 9.56 -6.95
CA ALA A 583 7.73 9.76 -6.75
C ALA A 583 8.02 10.87 -5.72
N LYS A 584 7.24 11.97 -5.73
CA LYS A 584 7.36 13.07 -4.76
C LYS A 584 6.99 12.63 -3.34
N PHE A 585 5.94 11.83 -3.17
CA PHE A 585 5.55 11.28 -1.85
C PHE A 585 6.62 10.33 -1.32
N ALA A 586 7.09 9.39 -2.16
CA ALA A 586 8.17 8.49 -1.77
C ALA A 586 9.44 9.25 -1.37
N LYS A 587 9.85 10.27 -2.12
CA LYS A 587 11.02 11.12 -1.80
C LYS A 587 10.84 11.87 -0.47
N ASN A 588 9.63 12.32 -0.17
CA ASN A 588 9.32 13.11 1.03
C ASN A 588 8.77 12.26 2.19
N TRP A 589 9.09 10.97 2.25
CA TRP A 589 8.63 10.03 3.28
C TRP A 589 8.78 10.56 4.71
N ALA A 590 9.86 11.28 5.00
CA ALA A 590 10.14 11.84 6.32
C ALA A 590 9.07 12.82 6.80
N LEU A 591 8.44 13.58 5.89
CA LEU A 591 7.32 14.47 6.24
C LEU A 591 6.13 13.68 6.78
N PHE A 592 5.85 12.51 6.20
CA PHE A 592 4.78 11.61 6.66
C PHE A 592 5.08 11.05 8.05
N VAL A 593 6.33 10.60 8.29
CA VAL A 593 6.78 10.14 9.62
C VAL A 593 6.64 11.27 10.64
N CYS A 594 7.14 12.47 10.34
CA CYS A 594 7.06 13.61 11.25
C CYS A 594 5.61 14.02 11.53
N ALA A 595 4.76 14.10 10.49
CA ALA A 595 3.35 14.46 10.64
C ALA A 595 2.58 13.40 11.45
N GLY A 596 2.81 12.11 11.18
CA GLY A 596 2.22 11.02 11.95
C GLY A 596 2.67 11.01 13.41
N GLY A 597 3.97 11.21 13.65
CA GLY A 597 4.54 11.39 14.99
C GLY A 597 3.93 12.58 15.73
N ALA A 598 3.78 13.72 15.07
CA ALA A 598 3.12 14.89 15.63
C ALA A 598 1.65 14.61 16.00
N CYS A 599 0.90 13.86 15.17
CA CYS A 599 -0.46 13.43 15.50
C CYS A 599 -0.49 12.61 16.80
N PHE A 600 0.43 11.65 16.97
CA PHE A 600 0.52 10.84 18.19
C PHE A 600 0.94 11.66 19.41
N LEU A 601 1.86 12.61 19.27
CA LEU A 601 2.28 13.51 20.37
C LEU A 601 1.12 14.44 20.79
N LEU A 602 0.40 15.00 19.84
CA LEU A 602 -0.79 15.81 20.11
C LEU A 602 -1.89 15.00 20.80
N ALA A 603 -2.17 13.79 20.31
CA ALA A 603 -3.12 12.86 20.94
C ALA A 603 -2.68 12.51 22.37
N LEU A 604 -1.37 12.27 22.60
CA LEU A 604 -0.83 12.01 23.92
C LEU A 604 -1.03 13.21 24.88
N GLY A 605 -0.81 14.43 24.42
CA GLY A 605 -1.09 15.65 25.18
C GLY A 605 -2.58 15.76 25.55
N LEU A 606 -3.48 15.49 24.58
CA LEU A 606 -4.94 15.53 24.81
C LEU A 606 -5.43 14.43 25.78
N ARG A 607 -4.67 13.34 25.95
CA ARG A 607 -5.00 12.29 26.90
C ARG A 607 -5.05 12.78 28.34
N PHE A 608 -4.18 13.71 28.71
CA PHE A 608 -4.05 14.24 30.07
C PHE A 608 -5.01 15.40 30.36
N THR A 609 -5.72 15.93 29.36
CA THR A 609 -6.72 16.96 29.61
C THR A 609 -7.91 16.35 30.36
N PRO A 610 -8.27 16.91 31.54
CA PRO A 610 -9.41 16.39 32.30
C PRO A 610 -10.69 16.56 31.45
N ALA A 611 -11.53 15.52 31.47
CA ALA A 611 -12.86 15.65 30.90
C ALA A 611 -13.56 16.83 31.59
N ALA A 612 -14.11 17.75 30.79
CA ALA A 612 -14.88 18.85 31.37
C ALA A 612 -15.96 18.24 32.27
N ARG A 613 -15.94 18.55 33.57
CA ARG A 613 -17.00 18.11 34.46
C ARG A 613 -18.32 18.58 33.87
N PRO A 614 -19.38 17.74 33.86
CA PRO A 614 -20.69 18.19 33.47
C PRO A 614 -20.99 19.45 34.30
N ARG A 615 -21.43 20.51 33.64
CA ARG A 615 -21.92 21.67 34.40
C ARG A 615 -23.11 21.20 35.21
N GLU A 616 -22.93 21.12 36.51
CA GLU A 616 -24.05 20.99 37.45
C GLU A 616 -24.94 22.20 37.25
N THR A 617 -26.07 22.01 36.61
CA THR A 617 -27.09 23.07 36.50
C THR A 617 -27.99 22.94 37.71
N PHE A 618 -27.91 23.91 38.58
CA PHE A 618 -28.88 24.09 39.65
C PHE A 618 -30.21 24.53 39.05
N ARG A 619 -31.27 23.78 39.20
CA ARG A 619 -32.62 24.25 38.97
C ARG A 619 -33.27 24.52 40.31
N LEU A 620 -33.81 25.71 40.47
CA LEU A 620 -34.78 26.00 41.51
C LEU A 620 -36.07 25.29 41.14
N SER A 621 -36.52 24.41 42.00
CA SER A 621 -37.88 23.83 41.91
C SER A 621 -38.88 24.87 42.39
N ASP A 622 -40.13 24.75 41.96
CA ASP A 622 -41.23 25.69 42.27
C ASP A 622 -41.52 25.81 43.80
N ASP A 623 -40.93 24.91 44.60
CA ASP A 623 -41.00 24.91 46.06
C ASP A 623 -39.82 25.65 46.74
N GLY A 624 -38.99 26.33 45.97
CA GLY A 624 -37.80 27.04 46.48
C GLY A 624 -36.60 26.16 46.85
N SER A 625 -36.66 24.83 46.64
CA SER A 625 -35.53 23.94 46.89
C SER A 625 -34.57 23.84 45.67
N VAL A 626 -33.26 23.79 45.92
CA VAL A 626 -32.23 23.62 44.87
C VAL A 626 -32.00 22.14 44.64
N ARG A 627 -32.40 21.58 43.47
CA ARG A 627 -32.11 20.19 43.08
C ARG A 627 -30.98 20.15 42.06
N LEU A 628 -30.00 19.30 42.35
CA LEU A 628 -28.95 18.91 41.40
C LEU A 628 -29.56 17.96 40.35
N THR A 629 -29.62 18.43 39.10
CA THR A 629 -29.95 17.53 37.98
C THR A 629 -28.69 17.29 37.17
N SER A 630 -28.14 16.07 37.22
CA SER A 630 -27.14 15.64 36.27
C SER A 630 -27.85 15.22 34.97
N ARG A 631 -27.69 16.00 33.89
CA ARG A 631 -27.98 15.48 32.55
C ARG A 631 -26.73 14.73 32.08
N THR A 632 -26.81 13.41 32.00
CA THR A 632 -25.94 12.61 31.15
C THR A 632 -26.24 12.95 29.68
N PRO A 633 -25.22 13.22 28.86
CA PRO A 633 -25.37 13.45 27.44
C PRO A 633 -25.79 12.21 26.65
#